data_1d39e1d26e1d5a9179f2c79fccec506a
#
_entry.id   1d39e1d26e1d5a9179f2c79fccec506a
#
_cell.length_a   1.000
_cell.length_b   1.000
_cell.length_c   1.000
_cell.angle_alpha   90.00
_cell.angle_beta   90.00
_cell.angle_gamma   90.00
#
_symmetry.space_group_name_H-M   'P 1'
#
loop_
_entity.id
_entity.type
_entity.pdbx_description
1 polymer ?
#
loop_
_entity_poly.entity_id
_entity_poly.type
_entity_poly.pdbx_seq_one_letter_code
_entity_poly.pdbx_strand_id
1 'polypeptide(L)'
;MEWNDWHAHIWRGKAATVARAVIPTGFRDLDRALPGGGWPLGALTEILADGYGIGELGLLMPALAALTKEDPAKPKKWVAWIAPPFIPYAPALQQHGVNIDRLLMIHPTSGGKNRLWAIEQAVRSGSSVGVLAWVAAADADDIILRRLQLAAEEQGCWVLLFRPANARLQRSPAALRIHLSQAQSATRVEIIKCRGGRPDVVDVAGFALDGAASQASSR
;
A
#
# COMPACT_ATOMS: atom_id res chain seq x y z
N MET A 1 7.21 37.81 40.82
CA MET A 1 6.48 36.66 40.26
C MET A 1 6.92 36.57 38.79
N GLU A 2 7.95 35.77 38.54
CA GLU A 2 8.70 35.77 37.30
C GLU A 2 8.01 34.94 36.22
N TRP A 3 7.95 35.47 35.00
CA TRP A 3 7.29 34.87 33.81
C TRP A 3 8.02 33.67 33.21
N ASN A 4 9.01 33.12 33.92
CA ASN A 4 9.91 32.09 33.36
C ASN A 4 9.54 30.65 33.67
N ASP A 5 8.48 30.37 34.44
CA ASP A 5 8.16 28.99 34.87
C ASP A 5 7.21 28.20 33.94
N TRP A 6 6.69 28.83 32.87
CA TRP A 6 5.76 28.15 31.95
C TRP A 6 6.43 27.29 30.88
N HIS A 7 7.75 27.42 30.69
CA HIS A 7 8.48 26.67 29.68
C HIS A 7 8.88 25.25 30.10
N ALA A 8 8.78 24.92 31.39
CA ALA A 8 9.15 23.58 31.90
C ALA A 8 8.09 22.50 31.64
N HIS A 9 6.88 22.86 31.28
CA HIS A 9 5.76 21.94 31.03
C HIS A 9 5.30 21.85 29.58
N ILE A 10 6.01 22.46 28.63
CA ILE A 10 5.79 22.19 27.23
C ILE A 10 6.38 20.81 26.94
N TRP A 11 5.57 19.78 27.07
CA TRP A 11 5.88 18.44 26.65
C TRP A 11 6.15 18.46 25.14
N ARG A 12 7.40 18.60 24.75
CA ARG A 12 7.83 18.29 23.38
C ARG A 12 7.66 16.79 23.23
N GLY A 13 6.47 16.38 22.83
CA GLY A 13 6.19 15.01 22.46
C GLY A 13 7.12 14.59 21.32
N LYS A 14 8.32 14.14 21.65
CA LYS A 14 8.93 13.08 20.87
C LYS A 14 7.96 11.93 21.07
N ALA A 15 6.99 11.81 20.15
CA ALA A 15 6.34 10.54 19.96
C ALA A 15 7.49 9.55 19.87
N ALA A 16 7.61 8.69 20.87
CA ALA A 16 8.45 7.53 20.74
C ALA A 16 7.97 6.87 19.47
N THR A 17 8.77 6.97 18.42
CA THR A 17 8.50 6.30 17.16
C THR A 17 8.71 4.85 17.51
N VAL A 18 7.66 4.19 17.98
CA VAL A 18 7.64 2.73 18.10
C VAL A 18 8.05 2.28 16.71
N ALA A 19 9.22 1.66 16.61
CA ALA A 19 9.73 1.19 15.33
C ALA A 19 8.68 0.25 14.76
N ARG A 20 7.92 0.76 13.79
CA ARG A 20 6.88 -0.01 13.14
C ARG A 20 7.54 -1.08 12.31
N ALA A 21 7.04 -2.30 12.38
CA ALA A 21 7.48 -3.34 11.47
C ALA A 21 7.26 -2.85 10.04
N VAL A 22 8.23 -3.06 9.18
CA VAL A 22 8.19 -2.69 7.77
C VAL A 22 8.51 -3.90 6.92
N ILE A 23 8.07 -3.86 5.66
CA ILE A 23 8.48 -4.80 4.64
C ILE A 23 9.26 -4.03 3.58
N PRO A 24 10.49 -4.43 3.21
CA PRO A 24 11.26 -3.74 2.17
C PRO A 24 10.46 -3.61 0.88
N THR A 25 10.55 -2.47 0.24
CA THR A 25 9.89 -2.28 -1.07
C THR A 25 10.59 -3.08 -2.17
N GLY A 26 11.86 -3.41 -1.97
CA GLY A 26 12.75 -3.99 -2.97
C GLY A 26 13.43 -2.94 -3.86
N PHE A 27 13.13 -1.66 -3.65
CA PHE A 27 13.71 -0.53 -4.38
C PHE A 27 14.50 0.35 -3.42
N ARG A 28 15.81 0.32 -3.57
CA ARG A 28 16.75 0.97 -2.64
C ARG A 28 16.44 2.44 -2.36
N ASP A 29 16.10 3.18 -3.40
CA ASP A 29 15.87 4.63 -3.27
C ASP A 29 14.51 4.90 -2.61
N LEU A 30 13.50 4.09 -2.88
CA LEU A 30 12.21 4.17 -2.18
C LEU A 30 12.35 3.73 -0.72
N ASP A 31 13.12 2.67 -0.42
CA ASP A 31 13.40 2.25 0.95
C ASP A 31 14.10 3.35 1.75
N ARG A 32 15.01 4.11 1.13
CA ARG A 32 15.67 5.26 1.78
C ARG A 32 14.71 6.42 2.06
N ALA A 33 13.74 6.64 1.20
CA ALA A 33 12.77 7.72 1.35
C ALA A 33 11.67 7.39 2.38
N LEU A 34 11.43 6.08 2.63
CA LEU A 34 10.41 5.64 3.58
C LEU A 34 10.99 5.41 5.00
N PRO A 35 10.32 5.89 6.05
CA PRO A 35 10.71 5.61 7.44
C PRO A 35 10.75 4.11 7.73
N GLY A 36 11.86 3.66 8.30
CA GLY A 36 12.07 2.25 8.60
C GLY A 36 12.53 1.40 7.42
N GLY A 37 12.66 1.98 6.21
CA GLY A 37 13.21 1.28 5.05
C GLY A 37 12.21 0.37 4.32
N GLY A 38 10.94 0.75 4.24
CA GLY A 38 9.96 -0.06 3.52
C GLY A 38 8.49 0.32 3.75
N TRP A 39 7.60 -0.52 3.25
CA TRP A 39 6.16 -0.40 3.47
C TRP A 39 5.79 -0.58 4.94
N PRO A 40 5.00 0.30 5.54
CA PRO A 40 4.60 0.18 6.95
C PRO A 40 3.61 -0.98 7.14
N LEU A 41 3.99 -2.00 7.90
CA LEU A 41 3.10 -3.07 8.34
C LEU A 41 2.18 -2.60 9.49
N GLY A 42 1.02 -3.24 9.63
CA GLY A 42 0.03 -2.82 10.62
C GLY A 42 -0.43 -1.38 10.36
N ALA A 43 -0.58 -1.01 9.10
CA ALA A 43 -0.96 0.34 8.72
C ALA A 43 -1.70 0.37 7.38
N LEU A 44 -2.46 1.44 7.20
CA LEU A 44 -3.10 1.78 5.94
C LEU A 44 -2.12 2.57 5.05
N THR A 45 -1.94 2.09 3.84
CA THR A 45 -1.26 2.78 2.74
C THR A 45 -2.26 3.10 1.64
N GLU A 46 -2.29 4.32 1.15
CA GLU A 46 -3.06 4.69 -0.06
C GLU A 46 -2.10 4.89 -1.23
N ILE A 47 -2.40 4.22 -2.33
CA ILE A 47 -1.76 4.39 -3.63
C ILE A 47 -2.75 5.11 -4.54
N LEU A 48 -2.43 6.34 -4.88
CA LEU A 48 -3.25 7.20 -5.73
C LEU A 48 -2.70 7.16 -7.16
N ALA A 49 -3.56 6.96 -8.14
CA ALA A 49 -3.16 6.90 -9.55
C ALA A 49 -4.27 7.38 -10.48
N ASP A 50 -3.91 7.93 -11.65
CA ASP A 50 -4.87 8.37 -12.66
C ASP A 50 -5.40 7.22 -13.53
N GLY A 51 -4.77 6.05 -13.44
CA GLY A 51 -5.15 4.86 -14.22
C GLY A 51 -4.52 3.60 -13.68
N TYR A 52 -4.68 2.52 -14.43
CA TYR A 52 -4.11 1.21 -14.13
C TYR A 52 -3.03 0.85 -15.15
N GLY A 53 -2.14 -0.09 -14.81
CA GLY A 53 -1.09 -0.56 -15.70
C GLY A 53 0.11 0.38 -15.82
N ILE A 54 0.28 1.29 -14.87
CA ILE A 54 1.38 2.24 -14.79
C ILE A 54 2.55 1.73 -13.92
N GLY A 55 2.56 0.42 -13.61
CA GLY A 55 3.57 -0.22 -12.77
C GLY A 55 3.19 -0.38 -11.31
N GLU A 56 1.94 -0.07 -10.94
CA GLU A 56 1.45 -0.13 -9.55
C GLU A 56 1.63 -1.50 -8.91
N LEU A 57 1.34 -2.58 -9.65
CA LEU A 57 1.55 -3.94 -9.14
C LEU A 57 3.04 -4.30 -9.09
N GLY A 58 3.80 -3.91 -10.11
CA GLY A 58 5.24 -4.12 -10.15
C GLY A 58 5.95 -3.57 -8.91
N LEU A 59 5.54 -2.37 -8.47
CA LEU A 59 6.06 -1.74 -7.26
C LEU A 59 5.85 -2.58 -6.00
N LEU A 60 4.84 -3.45 -5.99
CA LEU A 60 4.48 -4.29 -4.85
C LEU A 60 5.02 -5.71 -4.92
N MET A 61 5.54 -6.15 -6.08
CA MET A 61 5.96 -7.54 -6.27
C MET A 61 6.97 -8.04 -5.24
N PRO A 62 8.05 -7.30 -4.89
CA PRO A 62 9.00 -7.78 -3.89
C PRO A 62 8.35 -7.98 -2.50
N ALA A 63 7.48 -7.06 -2.11
CA ALA A 63 6.76 -7.16 -0.84
C ALA A 63 5.74 -8.31 -0.84
N LEU A 64 5.02 -8.51 -1.95
CA LEU A 64 4.08 -9.62 -2.12
C LEU A 64 4.81 -10.98 -2.09
N ALA A 65 5.96 -11.09 -2.77
CA ALA A 65 6.78 -12.30 -2.72
C ALA A 65 7.22 -12.62 -1.28
N ALA A 66 7.67 -11.61 -0.54
CA ALA A 66 8.08 -11.79 0.85
C ALA A 66 6.90 -12.20 1.76
N LEU A 67 5.71 -11.59 1.60
CA LEU A 67 4.52 -11.90 2.41
C LEU A 67 3.91 -13.27 2.10
N THR A 68 4.03 -13.72 0.86
CA THR A 68 3.47 -15.00 0.41
C THR A 68 4.46 -16.16 0.54
N LYS A 69 5.71 -15.89 0.92
CA LYS A 69 6.72 -16.92 1.15
C LYS A 69 6.26 -17.88 2.23
N GLU A 70 6.44 -19.17 1.99
CA GLU A 70 6.13 -20.19 2.98
C GLU A 70 7.12 -20.15 4.15
N ASP A 71 6.57 -20.21 5.34
CA ASP A 71 7.33 -20.36 6.58
C ASP A 71 6.60 -21.42 7.42
N PRO A 72 7.14 -22.65 7.51
CA PRO A 72 6.51 -23.75 8.27
C PRO A 72 6.34 -23.42 9.76
N ALA A 73 7.12 -22.48 10.29
CA ALA A 73 7.03 -22.07 11.70
C ALA A 73 5.89 -21.08 11.98
N LYS A 74 5.23 -20.57 10.93
CA LYS A 74 4.16 -19.57 11.05
C LYS A 74 2.83 -20.08 10.55
N PRO A 75 1.71 -19.60 11.14
CA PRO A 75 0.39 -19.95 10.64
C PRO A 75 0.22 -19.47 9.19
N LYS A 76 -0.50 -20.25 8.41
CA LYS A 76 -0.83 -19.88 7.03
C LYS A 76 -1.70 -18.64 7.02
N LYS A 77 -1.21 -17.55 6.44
CA LYS A 77 -1.98 -16.32 6.21
C LYS A 77 -2.08 -16.03 4.72
N TRP A 78 -3.07 -15.25 4.34
CA TRP A 78 -3.42 -14.92 2.98
C TRP A 78 -3.07 -13.47 2.65
N VAL A 79 -2.85 -13.19 1.37
CA VAL A 79 -2.94 -11.83 0.84
C VAL A 79 -4.25 -11.74 0.08
N ALA A 80 -5.20 -10.97 0.60
CA ALA A 80 -6.52 -10.80 0.00
C ALA A 80 -6.48 -9.64 -1.00
N TRP A 81 -7.00 -9.89 -2.21
CA TRP A 81 -7.19 -8.89 -3.26
C TRP A 81 -8.68 -8.67 -3.44
N ILE A 82 -9.15 -7.44 -3.19
CA ILE A 82 -10.58 -7.15 -3.11
C ILE A 82 -10.97 -6.21 -4.23
N ALA A 83 -11.87 -6.68 -5.09
CA ALA A 83 -12.37 -5.98 -6.25
C ALA A 83 -11.25 -5.47 -7.19
N PRO A 84 -10.25 -6.28 -7.55
CA PRO A 84 -9.26 -5.85 -8.53
C PRO A 84 -9.95 -5.53 -9.86
N PRO A 85 -9.52 -4.47 -10.57
CA PRO A 85 -10.14 -4.05 -11.84
C PRO A 85 -9.95 -5.07 -12.96
N PHE A 86 -8.90 -5.87 -12.85
CA PHE A 86 -8.53 -6.93 -13.80
C PHE A 86 -8.10 -8.17 -13.05
N ILE A 87 -8.25 -9.33 -13.67
CA ILE A 87 -7.68 -10.59 -13.17
C ILE A 87 -6.17 -10.55 -13.40
N PRO A 88 -5.35 -10.64 -12.34
CA PRO A 88 -3.90 -10.61 -12.50
C PRO A 88 -3.41 -11.86 -13.25
N TYR A 89 -2.40 -11.67 -14.09
CA TYR A 89 -1.79 -12.76 -14.82
C TYR A 89 -0.91 -13.62 -13.90
N ALA A 90 -1.42 -14.77 -13.49
CA ALA A 90 -0.78 -15.64 -12.50
C ALA A 90 0.67 -16.03 -12.83
N PRO A 91 1.05 -16.37 -14.10
CA PRO A 91 2.44 -16.65 -14.43
C PRO A 91 3.39 -15.48 -14.15
N ALA A 92 2.97 -14.23 -14.38
CA ALA A 92 3.79 -13.06 -14.05
C ALA A 92 3.99 -12.92 -12.55
N LEU A 93 2.95 -13.16 -11.74
CA LEU A 93 3.08 -13.14 -10.27
C LEU A 93 4.10 -14.18 -9.81
N GLN A 94 4.02 -15.41 -10.35
CA GLN A 94 4.95 -16.50 -10.02
C GLN A 94 6.39 -16.19 -10.45
N GLN A 95 6.60 -15.58 -11.63
CA GLN A 95 7.93 -15.13 -12.09
C GLN A 95 8.57 -14.13 -11.13
N HIS A 96 7.76 -13.30 -10.46
CA HIS A 96 8.22 -12.40 -9.42
C HIS A 96 8.30 -13.02 -8.01
N GLY A 97 8.15 -14.34 -7.90
CA GLY A 97 8.30 -15.07 -6.65
C GLY A 97 7.05 -15.01 -5.73
N VAL A 98 5.92 -14.51 -6.24
CA VAL A 98 4.67 -14.49 -5.47
C VAL A 98 4.05 -15.88 -5.47
N ASN A 99 3.81 -16.44 -4.28
CA ASN A 99 3.10 -17.71 -4.14
C ASN A 99 1.59 -17.49 -4.32
N ILE A 100 1.06 -17.91 -5.48
CA ILE A 100 -0.35 -17.73 -5.83
C ILE A 100 -1.31 -18.54 -4.93
N ASP A 101 -0.84 -19.63 -4.30
CA ASP A 101 -1.63 -20.43 -3.35
C ASP A 101 -1.87 -19.70 -2.02
N ARG A 102 -1.29 -18.52 -1.86
CA ARG A 102 -1.47 -17.60 -0.74
C ARG A 102 -2.28 -16.36 -1.12
N LEU A 103 -2.77 -16.28 -2.35
CA LEU A 103 -3.62 -15.18 -2.79
C LEU A 103 -5.10 -15.57 -2.70
N LEU A 104 -5.90 -14.67 -2.17
CA LEU A 104 -7.35 -14.81 -2.08
C LEU A 104 -8.00 -13.68 -2.89
N MET A 105 -8.65 -14.03 -4.00
CA MET A 105 -9.35 -13.08 -4.86
C MET A 105 -10.80 -12.96 -4.39
N ILE A 106 -11.23 -11.76 -4.02
CA ILE A 106 -12.58 -11.48 -3.53
C ILE A 106 -13.24 -10.47 -4.47
N HIS A 107 -14.34 -10.90 -5.09
CA HIS A 107 -15.16 -10.06 -5.95
C HIS A 107 -16.52 -9.81 -5.28
N PRO A 108 -16.65 -8.76 -4.44
CA PRO A 108 -17.91 -8.45 -3.79
C PRO A 108 -18.99 -8.16 -4.85
N THR A 109 -20.22 -8.60 -4.58
CA THR A 109 -21.37 -8.17 -5.38
C THR A 109 -21.47 -6.65 -5.38
N SER A 110 -21.94 -6.07 -6.48
CA SER A 110 -21.93 -4.64 -6.79
C SER A 110 -22.30 -3.72 -5.61
N GLY A 111 -21.51 -2.66 -5.43
CA GLY A 111 -21.72 -1.56 -4.48
C GLY A 111 -20.51 -1.30 -3.57
N GLY A 112 -20.21 -0.02 -3.38
CA GLY A 112 -19.09 0.44 -2.52
C GLY A 112 -19.19 -0.08 -1.10
N LYS A 113 -20.40 -0.19 -0.53
CA LYS A 113 -20.64 -0.69 0.83
C LYS A 113 -20.19 -2.15 1.01
N ASN A 114 -20.52 -3.03 0.06
CA ASN A 114 -20.12 -4.44 0.13
C ASN A 114 -18.61 -4.61 -0.01
N ARG A 115 -17.97 -3.76 -0.84
CA ARG A 115 -16.52 -3.72 -0.99
C ARG A 115 -15.84 -3.32 0.31
N LEU A 116 -16.27 -2.23 0.92
CA LEU A 116 -15.72 -1.73 2.18
C LEU A 116 -15.91 -2.73 3.32
N TRP A 117 -17.09 -3.36 3.38
CA TRP A 117 -17.35 -4.43 4.34
C TRP A 117 -16.39 -5.61 4.13
N ALA A 118 -16.20 -6.06 2.89
CA ALA A 118 -15.26 -7.15 2.59
C ALA A 118 -13.82 -6.81 2.98
N ILE A 119 -13.37 -5.56 2.74
CA ILE A 119 -12.05 -5.09 3.17
C ILE A 119 -11.92 -5.17 4.69
N GLU A 120 -12.89 -4.63 5.42
CA GLU A 120 -12.87 -4.63 6.88
C GLU A 120 -12.88 -6.06 7.45
N GLN A 121 -13.70 -6.96 6.90
CA GLN A 121 -13.73 -8.37 7.31
C GLN A 121 -12.39 -9.07 7.03
N ALA A 122 -11.79 -8.87 5.86
CA ALA A 122 -10.51 -9.46 5.50
C ALA A 122 -9.39 -9.02 6.45
N VAL A 123 -9.39 -7.74 6.86
CA VAL A 123 -8.41 -7.22 7.82
C VAL A 123 -8.69 -7.78 9.22
N ARG A 124 -9.93 -7.68 9.73
CA ARG A 124 -10.30 -8.07 11.10
C ARG A 124 -10.25 -9.57 11.35
N SER A 125 -10.34 -10.39 10.31
CA SER A 125 -10.28 -11.85 10.46
C SER A 125 -8.98 -12.37 11.07
N GLY A 126 -7.90 -11.57 11.03
CA GLY A 126 -6.56 -11.99 11.42
C GLY A 126 -5.92 -13.04 10.52
N SER A 127 -6.69 -13.54 9.52
CA SER A 127 -6.23 -14.55 8.56
C SER A 127 -5.43 -13.94 7.39
N SER A 128 -5.50 -12.61 7.21
CA SER A 128 -4.77 -11.91 6.16
C SER A 128 -3.50 -11.25 6.70
N VAL A 129 -2.36 -11.46 6.04
CA VAL A 129 -1.12 -10.73 6.28
C VAL A 129 -1.07 -9.45 5.47
N GLY A 130 -1.79 -9.41 4.35
CA GLY A 130 -1.95 -8.25 3.48
C GLY A 130 -3.35 -8.19 2.86
N VAL A 131 -3.85 -6.98 2.64
CA VAL A 131 -5.11 -6.70 1.95
C VAL A 131 -4.86 -5.62 0.93
N LEU A 132 -5.05 -5.94 -0.35
CA LEU A 132 -5.02 -5.01 -1.48
C LEU A 132 -6.45 -4.78 -1.95
N ALA A 133 -6.89 -3.54 -2.05
CA ALA A 133 -8.26 -3.25 -2.47
C ALA A 133 -8.33 -2.01 -3.37
N TRP A 134 -9.25 -2.05 -4.35
CA TRP A 134 -9.50 -0.95 -5.28
C TRP A 134 -10.80 -0.24 -4.89
N VAL A 135 -10.68 1.04 -4.52
CA VAL A 135 -11.76 1.81 -3.90
C VAL A 135 -11.95 3.14 -4.61
N ALA A 136 -13.16 3.43 -5.06
CA ALA A 136 -13.46 4.73 -5.66
C ALA A 136 -13.31 5.87 -4.62
N ALA A 137 -13.03 7.09 -5.09
CA ALA A 137 -12.86 8.23 -4.18
C ALA A 137 -14.11 8.51 -3.33
N ALA A 138 -15.30 8.31 -3.90
CA ALA A 138 -16.58 8.54 -3.23
C ALA A 138 -16.95 7.45 -2.21
N ASP A 139 -16.36 6.24 -2.32
CA ASP A 139 -16.77 5.11 -1.48
C ASP A 139 -16.18 5.19 -0.06
N ALA A 140 -15.01 5.80 0.13
CA ALA A 140 -14.33 5.81 1.42
C ALA A 140 -14.06 7.23 1.91
N ASP A 141 -14.75 7.61 2.98
CA ASP A 141 -14.55 8.85 3.74
C ASP A 141 -13.48 8.68 4.85
N ASP A 142 -13.19 9.75 5.57
CA ASP A 142 -12.22 9.77 6.66
C ASP A 142 -12.58 8.79 7.80
N ILE A 143 -13.86 8.59 8.07
CA ILE A 143 -14.34 7.69 9.13
C ILE A 143 -14.03 6.24 8.76
N ILE A 144 -14.34 5.84 7.54
CA ILE A 144 -14.07 4.50 7.02
C ILE A 144 -12.56 4.24 6.99
N LEU A 145 -11.79 5.19 6.44
CA LEU A 145 -10.34 5.07 6.38
C LEU A 145 -9.72 4.96 7.79
N ARG A 146 -10.26 5.68 8.78
CA ARG A 146 -9.82 5.57 10.18
C ARG A 146 -10.09 4.19 10.77
N ARG A 147 -11.26 3.61 10.50
CA ARG A 147 -11.60 2.25 10.95
C ARG A 147 -10.65 1.22 10.34
N LEU A 148 -10.32 1.34 9.05
CA LEU A 148 -9.36 0.47 8.38
C LEU A 148 -7.95 0.63 8.94
N GLN A 149 -7.51 1.87 9.21
CA GLN A 149 -6.21 2.14 9.84
C GLN A 149 -6.10 1.47 11.22
N LEU A 150 -7.14 1.59 12.06
CA LEU A 150 -7.15 0.98 13.38
C LEU A 150 -7.18 -0.55 13.29
N ALA A 151 -7.99 -1.11 12.41
CA ALA A 151 -8.03 -2.56 12.19
C ALA A 151 -6.67 -3.10 11.69
N ALA A 152 -6.00 -2.37 10.81
CA ALA A 152 -4.67 -2.71 10.35
C ALA A 152 -3.65 -2.73 11.51
N GLU A 153 -3.71 -1.74 12.40
CA GLU A 153 -2.86 -1.65 13.59
C GLU A 153 -3.10 -2.82 14.55
N GLU A 154 -4.36 -3.15 14.83
CA GLU A 154 -4.73 -4.27 15.71
C GLU A 154 -4.24 -5.62 15.20
N GLN A 155 -4.37 -5.86 13.90
CA GLN A 155 -4.07 -7.16 13.29
C GLN A 155 -2.63 -7.29 12.75
N GLY A 156 -1.85 -6.21 12.77
CA GLY A 156 -0.54 -6.18 12.12
C GLY A 156 -0.61 -6.40 10.60
N CYS A 157 -1.78 -6.15 10.00
CA CYS A 157 -2.04 -6.40 8.58
C CYS A 157 -1.54 -5.26 7.70
N TRP A 158 -0.90 -5.57 6.57
CA TRP A 158 -0.54 -4.59 5.55
C TRP A 158 -1.75 -4.27 4.68
N VAL A 159 -2.32 -3.07 4.82
CA VAL A 159 -3.52 -2.67 4.07
C VAL A 159 -3.16 -1.64 3.02
N LEU A 160 -3.41 -1.97 1.75
CA LEU A 160 -3.24 -1.06 0.61
C LEU A 160 -4.59 -0.76 -0.05
N LEU A 161 -4.87 0.52 -0.22
CA LEU A 161 -6.00 0.98 -1.02
C LEU A 161 -5.50 1.67 -2.29
N PHE A 162 -5.84 1.12 -3.43
CA PHE A 162 -5.71 1.79 -4.71
C PHE A 162 -6.92 2.71 -4.91
N ARG A 163 -6.65 3.99 -5.13
CA ARG A 163 -7.67 5.01 -5.28
C ARG A 163 -7.34 5.93 -6.45
N PRO A 164 -8.34 6.53 -7.09
CA PRO A 164 -8.08 7.50 -8.16
C PRO A 164 -7.36 8.75 -7.61
N ALA A 165 -6.57 9.41 -8.45
CA ALA A 165 -5.74 10.56 -8.06
C ALA A 165 -6.52 11.71 -7.42
N ASN A 166 -7.79 11.92 -7.80
CA ASN A 166 -8.65 12.95 -7.20
C ASN A 166 -8.90 12.73 -5.69
N ALA A 167 -8.70 11.50 -5.17
CA ALA A 167 -8.73 11.23 -3.73
C ALA A 167 -7.61 11.97 -2.96
N ARG A 168 -6.60 12.50 -3.67
CA ARG A 168 -5.54 13.35 -3.09
C ARG A 168 -6.10 14.53 -2.29
N LEU A 169 -7.20 15.10 -2.75
CA LEU A 169 -7.86 16.25 -2.12
C LEU A 169 -8.61 15.90 -0.83
N GLN A 170 -8.81 14.63 -0.57
CA GLN A 170 -9.52 14.17 0.63
C GLN A 170 -8.55 14.03 1.80
N ARG A 171 -9.06 14.29 3.01
CA ARG A 171 -8.36 13.96 4.25
C ARG A 171 -8.22 12.45 4.38
N SER A 172 -7.12 12.00 4.96
CA SER A 172 -6.90 10.58 5.21
C SER A 172 -6.04 10.35 6.44
N PRO A 173 -6.41 9.39 7.30
CA PRO A 173 -5.62 8.94 8.43
C PRO A 173 -4.49 7.98 8.04
N ALA A 174 -4.39 7.57 6.79
CA ALA A 174 -3.39 6.62 6.31
C ALA A 174 -1.97 7.01 6.77
N ALA A 175 -1.19 6.01 7.14
CA ALA A 175 0.20 6.20 7.56
C ALA A 175 1.11 6.59 6.41
N LEU A 176 0.81 6.09 5.21
CA LEU A 176 1.52 6.40 3.97
C LEU A 176 0.51 6.73 2.87
N ARG A 177 0.76 7.78 2.13
CA ARG A 177 0.04 8.13 0.89
C ARG A 177 1.04 8.44 -0.19
N ILE A 178 0.96 7.74 -1.28
CA ILE A 178 1.79 7.97 -2.46
C ILE A 178 0.90 8.23 -3.68
N HIS A 179 1.43 9.00 -4.61
CA HIS A 179 0.84 9.17 -5.93
C HIS A 179 1.79 8.56 -6.97
N LEU A 180 1.23 7.73 -7.82
CA LEU A 180 1.97 7.11 -8.92
C LEU A 180 1.66 7.81 -10.23
N SER A 181 2.71 8.07 -10.98
CA SER A 181 2.61 8.55 -12.36
C SER A 181 3.68 7.89 -13.23
N GLN A 182 3.45 7.85 -14.52
CA GLN A 182 4.43 7.32 -15.46
C GLN A 182 5.44 8.41 -15.82
N ALA A 183 6.74 8.08 -15.76
CA ALA A 183 7.84 8.96 -16.17
C ALA A 183 8.73 8.21 -17.16
N GLN A 184 8.64 8.54 -18.45
CA GLN A 184 9.40 7.91 -19.54
C GLN A 184 9.57 6.39 -19.39
N SER A 185 10.67 5.92 -18.78
CA SER A 185 10.98 4.50 -18.54
C SER A 185 10.88 4.09 -17.07
N ALA A 186 10.31 4.92 -16.21
CA ALA A 186 10.22 4.70 -14.77
C ALA A 186 8.80 4.94 -14.25
N THR A 187 8.48 4.37 -13.09
CA THR A 187 7.31 4.77 -12.32
C THR A 187 7.74 5.83 -11.31
N ARG A 188 7.15 7.00 -11.41
CA ARG A 188 7.36 8.08 -10.44
C ARG A 188 6.48 7.87 -9.23
N VAL A 189 7.09 7.83 -8.07
CA VAL A 189 6.46 7.68 -6.76
C VAL A 189 6.59 9.00 -6.01
N GLU A 190 5.52 9.76 -5.91
CA GLU A 190 5.44 10.96 -5.08
C GLU A 190 4.91 10.57 -3.70
N ILE A 191 5.72 10.70 -2.67
CA ILE A 191 5.31 10.51 -1.27
C ILE A 191 4.59 11.78 -0.81
N ILE A 192 3.25 11.75 -0.80
CA ILE A 192 2.42 12.90 -0.40
C ILE A 192 2.40 13.04 1.13
N LYS A 193 2.32 11.91 1.83
CA LYS A 193 2.25 11.84 3.29
C LYS A 193 2.95 10.58 3.77
N CYS A 194 3.77 10.74 4.78
CA CYS A 194 4.42 9.62 5.44
C CYS A 194 4.54 9.89 6.94
N ARG A 195 3.95 9.03 7.77
CA ARG A 195 4.01 9.17 9.23
C ARG A 195 5.44 8.92 9.72
N GLY A 196 6.06 9.93 10.30
CA GLY A 196 7.46 9.86 10.75
C GLY A 196 8.50 10.16 9.68
N GLY A 197 8.08 10.52 8.46
CA GLY A 197 8.91 10.93 7.35
C GLY A 197 8.52 12.29 6.78
N ARG A 198 9.04 12.58 5.59
CA ARG A 198 8.76 13.82 4.85
C ARG A 198 8.22 13.46 3.46
N PRO A 199 7.47 14.38 2.82
CA PRO A 199 7.17 14.27 1.40
C PRO A 199 8.46 14.19 0.58
N ASP A 200 8.46 13.35 -0.45
CA ASP A 200 9.61 13.11 -1.34
C ASP A 200 9.12 12.60 -2.70
N VAL A 201 10.00 12.60 -3.69
CA VAL A 201 9.72 12.07 -5.03
C VAL A 201 10.84 11.13 -5.43
N VAL A 202 10.49 9.89 -5.77
CA VAL A 202 11.43 8.85 -6.16
C VAL A 202 11.01 8.28 -7.52
N ASP A 203 11.92 8.21 -8.46
CA ASP A 203 11.71 7.51 -9.73
C ASP A 203 12.23 6.07 -9.57
N VAL A 204 11.31 5.13 -9.67
CA VAL A 204 11.61 3.69 -9.57
C VAL A 204 11.75 3.15 -10.98
N ALA A 205 12.91 2.59 -11.31
CA ALA A 205 13.22 2.04 -12.63
C ALA A 205 12.16 1.01 -13.05
N GLY A 206 11.69 1.13 -14.29
CA GLY A 206 10.43 0.62 -14.73
C GLY A 206 10.26 -0.89 -14.58
N PHE A 207 9.06 -1.27 -14.19
CA PHE A 207 8.45 -2.52 -14.60
C PHE A 207 7.87 -2.29 -16.01
N ALA A 208 8.71 -1.95 -16.98
CA ALA A 208 8.31 -2.06 -18.37
C ALA A 208 7.95 -3.53 -18.56
N LEU A 209 6.70 -3.79 -18.90
CA LEU A 209 6.31 -5.06 -19.49
C LEU A 209 7.11 -5.13 -20.80
N ASP A 210 8.28 -5.77 -20.77
CA ASP A 210 9.06 -6.11 -21.95
C ASP A 210 8.24 -7.12 -22.78
N GLY A 211 7.24 -6.63 -23.49
CA GLY A 211 6.33 -7.49 -24.24
C GLY A 211 5.46 -6.81 -25.29
N ALA A 212 5.37 -5.48 -25.32
CA ALA A 212 4.42 -4.82 -26.21
C ALA A 212 5.03 -3.95 -27.35
N ALA A 213 6.34 -3.83 -27.46
CA ALA A 213 6.98 -2.90 -28.40
C ALA A 213 7.71 -3.56 -29.59
N SER A 214 7.55 -4.86 -29.87
CA SER A 214 8.31 -5.52 -30.95
C SER A 214 7.50 -6.04 -32.14
N GLN A 215 6.26 -5.60 -32.35
CA GLN A 215 5.50 -6.05 -33.55
C GLN A 215 4.88 -4.95 -34.40
N ALA A 216 5.27 -3.69 -34.25
CA ALA A 216 4.73 -2.59 -35.06
C ALA A 216 5.75 -2.02 -36.07
N SER A 217 6.82 -2.73 -36.43
CA SER A 217 7.77 -2.23 -37.46
C SER A 217 8.18 -3.35 -38.45
N SER A 218 7.17 -3.92 -39.10
CA SER A 218 7.39 -4.72 -40.34
C SER A 218 6.06 -4.99 -41.01
N ARG A 219 5.54 -3.95 -41.72
CA ARG A 219 4.79 -4.11 -43.01
C ARG A 219 4.57 -2.73 -43.62
#